data_01d387ea0a9810a2cc8294ac7b071902
#
_entry.id   01d387ea0a9810a2cc8294ac7b071902
#
_cell.length_a   1.000
_cell.length_b   1.000
_cell.length_c   1.000
_cell.angle_alpha   90.00
_cell.angle_beta   90.00
_cell.angle_gamma   90.00
#
_symmetry.space_group_name_H-M   'P 1'
#
loop_
_entity.id
_entity.type
_entity.pdbx_description
1 polymer ?
#
loop_
_entity_poly.entity_id
_entity_poly.type
_entity_poly.pdbx_seq_one_letter_code
_entity_poly.pdbx_strand_id
1 'polypeptide(L)'
;MTNDDARVVVAQIQDQRGAGAVIIFAWDSKIKTATIVREYMPGCHKVLGGLAAGIIETCPDKHDSDELLAARHELEEECHLAGGTWHRLTDDSITVPMDKYVQTRITPYLVIDPVICEDPRELDAEEEIEIVRGVRADEILDMVRGGDMNLVGAWASLLALQKLRELGEVE
;
A
#
# COMPACT_ATOMS: atom_id res chain seq x y z
N MET A 1 25.16 -1.26 -16.51
CA MET A 1 24.81 -2.33 -15.57
C MET A 1 25.80 -3.47 -15.76
N THR A 2 26.59 -3.76 -14.76
CA THR A 2 27.50 -4.90 -14.77
C THR A 2 26.71 -6.19 -14.54
N ASN A 3 27.28 -7.34 -14.87
CA ASN A 3 26.63 -8.65 -14.65
C ASN A 3 26.40 -8.93 -13.14
N ASP A 4 27.14 -8.22 -12.29
CA ASP A 4 27.00 -8.32 -10.82
C ASP A 4 25.79 -7.52 -10.32
N ASP A 5 25.48 -6.37 -10.92
CA ASP A 5 24.29 -5.56 -10.56
C ASP A 5 23.00 -6.33 -10.85
N ALA A 6 22.95 -7.07 -11.98
CA ALA A 6 21.83 -7.91 -12.33
C ALA A 6 21.62 -9.09 -11.35
N ARG A 7 22.72 -9.64 -10.80
CA ARG A 7 22.64 -10.71 -9.79
C ARG A 7 22.13 -10.21 -8.44
N VAL A 8 22.51 -9.00 -8.04
CA VAL A 8 22.03 -8.39 -6.79
C VAL A 8 20.52 -8.13 -6.86
N VAL A 9 20.02 -7.60 -7.99
CA VAL A 9 18.57 -7.39 -8.18
C VAL A 9 17.80 -8.71 -8.15
N VAL A 10 18.31 -9.77 -8.80
CA VAL A 10 17.68 -11.10 -8.77
C VAL A 10 17.73 -11.71 -7.35
N ALA A 11 18.81 -11.49 -6.59
CA ALA A 11 18.90 -11.96 -5.21
C ALA A 11 17.88 -11.26 -4.29
N GLN A 12 17.71 -9.94 -4.43
CA GLN A 12 16.70 -9.19 -3.66
C GLN A 12 15.27 -9.68 -3.96
N ILE A 13 14.96 -9.94 -5.23
CA ILE A 13 13.66 -10.53 -5.62
C ILE A 13 13.52 -11.96 -5.07
N GLN A 14 14.62 -12.71 -4.94
CA GLN A 14 14.59 -14.07 -4.42
C GLN A 14 14.45 -14.15 -2.89
N ASP A 15 14.99 -13.20 -2.15
CA ASP A 15 14.87 -13.15 -0.70
C ASP A 15 13.43 -12.86 -0.24
N GLN A 16 12.61 -12.27 -1.11
CA GLN A 16 11.16 -12.08 -0.92
C GLN A 16 10.32 -13.31 -1.28
N ARG A 17 10.92 -14.48 -1.53
CA ARG A 17 10.21 -15.70 -1.85
C ARG A 17 9.27 -16.13 -0.73
N GLY A 18 7.98 -16.16 -1.05
CA GLY A 18 6.94 -16.57 -0.11
C GLY A 18 6.52 -15.50 0.89
N ALA A 19 7.17 -14.34 0.88
CA ALA A 19 6.69 -13.20 1.65
C ALA A 19 5.38 -12.69 1.09
N GLY A 20 4.40 -12.42 1.95
CA GLY A 20 3.24 -11.63 1.63
C GLY A 20 3.59 -10.14 1.64
N ALA A 21 2.74 -9.35 1.05
CA ALA A 21 2.75 -7.90 1.18
C ALA A 21 1.34 -7.39 1.47
N VAL A 22 1.25 -6.25 2.12
CA VAL A 22 -0.01 -5.54 2.37
C VAL A 22 -0.04 -4.25 1.58
N ILE A 23 -1.25 -3.78 1.26
CA ILE A 23 -1.47 -2.45 0.70
C ILE A 23 -2.74 -1.86 1.29
N ILE A 24 -2.71 -0.59 1.68
CA ILE A 24 -3.73 0.02 2.50
C ILE A 24 -4.29 1.28 1.86
N PHE A 25 -5.59 1.31 1.60
CA PHE A 25 -6.32 2.50 1.21
C PHE A 25 -6.94 3.17 2.45
N ALA A 26 -6.48 4.37 2.81
CA ALA A 26 -6.96 5.12 3.95
C ALA A 26 -8.01 6.16 3.54
N TRP A 27 -9.21 6.12 4.16
CA TRP A 27 -10.35 6.96 3.84
C TRP A 27 -10.86 7.73 5.05
N ASP A 28 -11.06 9.04 4.91
CA ASP A 28 -11.77 9.87 5.88
C ASP A 28 -13.22 10.03 5.42
N SER A 29 -14.15 9.45 6.18
CA SER A 29 -15.58 9.44 5.85
C SER A 29 -16.25 10.80 6.07
N LYS A 30 -15.66 11.69 6.86
CA LYS A 30 -16.21 13.01 7.18
C LYS A 30 -16.00 14.01 6.05
N ILE A 31 -14.78 14.01 5.48
CA ILE A 31 -14.42 14.92 4.40
C ILE A 31 -14.42 14.24 3.03
N LYS A 32 -14.74 12.92 2.99
CA LYS A 32 -14.86 12.11 1.74
C LYS A 32 -13.59 12.13 0.89
N THR A 33 -12.45 11.92 1.53
CA THR A 33 -11.13 11.92 0.86
C THR A 33 -10.24 10.79 1.35
N ALA A 34 -9.28 10.43 0.50
CA ALA A 34 -8.23 9.47 0.83
C ALA A 34 -6.92 10.15 1.21
N THR A 35 -6.07 9.38 1.89
CA THR A 35 -4.63 9.65 2.01
C THR A 35 -3.89 8.70 1.09
N ILE A 36 -3.00 9.23 0.26
CA ILE A 36 -2.12 8.47 -0.64
C ILE A 36 -0.66 8.83 -0.35
N VAL A 37 0.25 8.07 -0.90
CA VAL A 37 1.69 8.35 -0.89
C VAL A 37 2.19 8.69 -2.30
N ARG A 38 3.29 9.42 -2.38
CA ARG A 38 4.02 9.65 -3.63
C ARG A 38 5.47 9.27 -3.42
N GLU A 39 5.99 8.46 -4.31
CA GLU A 39 7.32 7.91 -4.21
C GLU A 39 7.99 7.89 -5.59
N TYR A 40 9.32 8.05 -5.60
CA TYR A 40 10.11 7.91 -6.82
C TYR A 40 10.29 6.44 -7.19
N MET A 41 9.78 6.07 -8.37
CA MET A 41 9.86 4.71 -8.91
C MET A 41 11.07 4.59 -9.86
N PRO A 42 12.20 3.99 -9.44
CA PRO A 42 13.41 3.89 -10.26
C PRO A 42 13.20 3.15 -11.57
N GLY A 43 12.29 2.17 -11.58
CA GLY A 43 12.02 1.37 -12.78
C GLY A 43 11.43 2.15 -13.95
N CYS A 44 10.69 3.21 -13.68
CA CYS A 44 10.10 4.08 -14.71
C CYS A 44 10.63 5.52 -14.68
N HIS A 45 11.56 5.84 -13.78
CA HIS A 45 12.13 7.18 -13.58
C HIS A 45 11.10 8.28 -13.37
N LYS A 46 10.07 7.99 -12.56
CA LYS A 46 8.97 8.92 -12.26
C LYS A 46 8.62 8.87 -10.78
N VAL A 47 8.10 9.99 -10.27
CA VAL A 47 7.34 10.01 -9.03
C VAL A 47 5.90 9.60 -9.36
N LEU A 48 5.41 8.53 -8.76
CA LEU A 48 4.04 8.04 -8.93
C LEU A 48 3.28 8.10 -7.61
N GLY A 49 1.98 8.22 -7.71
CA GLY A 49 1.08 7.97 -6.60
C GLY A 49 1.05 6.47 -6.27
N GLY A 50 0.82 6.18 -5.02
CA GLY A 50 0.67 4.84 -4.46
C GLY A 50 -0.17 4.89 -3.20
N LEU A 51 -0.22 3.78 -2.51
CA LEU A 51 -0.85 3.63 -1.21
C LEU A 51 0.19 3.08 -0.23
N ALA A 52 -0.02 3.27 1.06
CA ALA A 52 0.84 2.65 2.07
C ALA A 52 0.92 1.13 1.84
N ALA A 53 2.14 0.59 1.79
CA ALA A 53 2.33 -0.81 1.42
C ALA A 53 3.70 -1.32 1.88
N GLY A 54 3.74 -2.53 2.39
CA GLY A 54 5.00 -3.15 2.76
C GLY A 54 4.96 -4.66 2.86
N ILE A 55 6.09 -5.26 3.17
CA ILE A 55 6.28 -6.71 3.23
C ILE A 55 5.88 -7.24 4.59
N ILE A 56 5.16 -8.36 4.61
CA ILE A 56 4.83 -9.08 5.83
C ILE A 56 6.06 -9.85 6.28
N GLU A 57 6.71 -9.36 7.31
CA GLU A 57 7.88 -10.03 7.86
C GLU A 57 7.49 -11.20 8.77
N THR A 58 8.23 -12.30 8.66
CA THR A 58 8.01 -13.51 9.46
C THR A 58 8.68 -13.44 10.84
N CYS A 59 9.46 -12.39 11.10
CA CYS A 59 10.16 -12.20 12.37
C CYS A 59 9.14 -11.91 13.49
N PRO A 60 9.18 -12.65 14.63
CA PRO A 60 8.28 -12.43 15.76
C PRO A 60 8.38 -11.02 16.36
N ASP A 61 9.52 -10.38 16.26
CA ASP A 61 9.74 -9.03 16.80
C ASP A 61 9.12 -7.92 15.92
N LYS A 62 8.70 -8.28 14.70
CA LYS A 62 8.04 -7.34 13.76
C LYS A 62 6.57 -7.70 13.55
N HIS A 63 6.28 -8.60 12.62
CA HIS A 63 4.90 -8.90 12.23
C HIS A 63 4.43 -10.31 12.61
N ASP A 64 5.35 -11.22 12.92
CA ASP A 64 5.05 -12.64 13.19
C ASP A 64 4.11 -13.27 12.15
N SER A 65 4.25 -12.86 10.91
CA SER A 65 3.37 -13.24 9.78
C SER A 65 1.91 -12.73 9.90
N ASP A 66 1.61 -11.80 10.81
CA ASP A 66 0.27 -11.20 10.93
C ASP A 66 0.10 -10.10 9.88
N GLU A 67 -0.75 -10.36 8.86
CA GLU A 67 -1.04 -9.43 7.77
C GLU A 67 -1.65 -8.11 8.25
N LEU A 68 -2.55 -8.16 9.25
CA LEU A 68 -3.20 -6.95 9.74
C LEU A 68 -2.26 -6.11 10.61
N LEU A 69 -1.38 -6.76 11.36
CA LEU A 69 -0.34 -6.07 12.12
C LEU A 69 0.63 -5.36 11.18
N ALA A 70 1.09 -6.05 10.12
CA ALA A 70 1.91 -5.46 9.08
C ALA A 70 1.22 -4.23 8.45
N ALA A 71 -0.06 -4.37 8.06
CA ALA A 71 -0.82 -3.26 7.47
C ALA A 71 -0.95 -2.04 8.41
N ARG A 72 -1.06 -2.27 9.71
CA ARG A 72 -1.10 -1.18 10.70
C ARG A 72 0.24 -0.47 10.84
N HIS A 73 1.34 -1.22 10.83
CA HIS A 73 2.68 -0.66 10.89
C HIS A 73 2.97 0.22 9.67
N GLU A 74 2.73 -0.30 8.47
CA GLU A 74 2.93 0.44 7.21
C GLU A 74 2.06 1.71 7.13
N LEU A 75 0.81 1.65 7.59
CA LEU A 75 -0.05 2.84 7.65
C LEU A 75 0.51 3.91 8.59
N GLU A 76 1.09 3.50 9.70
CA GLU A 76 1.70 4.40 10.68
C GLU A 76 3.00 4.98 10.15
N GLU A 77 3.87 4.16 9.59
CA GLU A 77 5.18 4.53 9.04
C GLU A 77 5.04 5.47 7.85
N GLU A 78 4.29 5.07 6.83
CA GLU A 78 4.20 5.78 5.55
C GLU A 78 3.13 6.87 5.50
N CYS A 79 2.08 6.80 6.32
CA CYS A 79 0.99 7.77 6.30
C CYS A 79 0.81 8.55 7.60
N HIS A 80 1.53 8.22 8.67
CA HIS A 80 1.34 8.78 10.01
C HIS A 80 -0.13 8.70 10.48
N LEU A 81 -0.76 7.56 10.23
CA LEU A 81 -2.16 7.29 10.56
C LEU A 81 -2.27 6.00 11.38
N ALA A 82 -3.20 5.96 12.33
CA ALA A 82 -3.45 4.79 13.18
C ALA A 82 -4.94 4.56 13.43
N GLY A 83 -5.30 3.39 13.91
CA GLY A 83 -6.68 3.06 14.28
C GLY A 83 -7.60 2.88 13.08
N GLY A 84 -8.84 3.37 13.19
CA GLY A 84 -9.86 3.24 12.15
C GLY A 84 -10.56 1.87 12.09
N THR A 85 -11.50 1.78 11.16
CA THR A 85 -12.24 0.53 10.87
C THR A 85 -11.67 -0.15 9.64
N TRP A 86 -11.20 -1.39 9.81
CA TRP A 86 -10.47 -2.13 8.79
C TRP A 86 -11.37 -3.10 8.04
N HIS A 87 -11.22 -3.12 6.72
CA HIS A 87 -11.89 -4.05 5.80
C HIS A 87 -10.85 -4.69 4.89
N ARG A 88 -10.78 -6.01 4.88
CA ARG A 88 -10.06 -6.74 3.84
C ARG A 88 -10.83 -6.58 2.52
N LEU A 89 -10.15 -6.32 1.41
CA LEU A 89 -10.78 -6.06 0.11
C LEU A 89 -10.87 -7.30 -0.80
N THR A 90 -10.23 -8.38 -0.40
CA THR A 90 -10.39 -9.72 -1.02
C THR A 90 -11.16 -10.64 -0.08
N ASP A 91 -11.69 -11.74 -0.62
CA ASP A 91 -12.32 -12.79 0.20
C ASP A 91 -11.32 -13.35 1.22
N ASP A 92 -11.82 -13.90 2.31
CA ASP A 92 -11.02 -14.44 3.39
C ASP A 92 -9.97 -15.45 2.86
N SER A 93 -8.75 -15.28 3.33
CA SER A 93 -7.58 -16.09 2.94
C SER A 93 -7.13 -15.96 1.48
N ILE A 94 -7.77 -15.12 0.65
CA ILE A 94 -7.34 -14.88 -0.72
C ILE A 94 -6.28 -13.77 -0.75
N THR A 95 -5.11 -14.10 -1.27
CA THR A 95 -4.05 -13.15 -1.61
C THR A 95 -3.81 -13.15 -3.12
N VAL A 96 -3.48 -12.01 -3.70
CA VAL A 96 -3.37 -11.85 -5.14
C VAL A 96 -1.89 -11.87 -5.56
N PRO A 97 -1.48 -12.68 -6.56
CA PRO A 97 -0.11 -12.65 -7.05
C PRO A 97 0.20 -11.30 -7.70
N MET A 98 1.33 -10.72 -7.38
CA MET A 98 1.76 -9.42 -7.89
C MET A 98 2.09 -9.47 -9.38
N ASP A 99 2.85 -10.48 -9.81
CA ASP A 99 3.35 -10.62 -11.18
C ASP A 99 3.66 -12.11 -11.48
N LYS A 100 3.86 -12.43 -12.74
CA LYS A 100 4.19 -13.82 -13.16
C LYS A 100 5.62 -14.24 -12.79
N TYR A 101 6.51 -13.31 -12.51
CA TYR A 101 7.92 -13.58 -12.18
C TYR A 101 8.25 -13.38 -10.71
N VAL A 102 7.38 -12.70 -9.96
CA VAL A 102 7.56 -12.39 -8.54
C VAL A 102 6.60 -13.23 -7.71
N GLN A 103 7.12 -13.90 -6.68
CA GLN A 103 6.31 -14.77 -5.83
C GLN A 103 5.49 -14.01 -4.78
N THR A 104 5.76 -12.72 -4.60
CA THR A 104 5.05 -11.86 -3.65
C THR A 104 3.56 -11.88 -3.93
N ARG A 105 2.79 -12.06 -2.87
CA ARG A 105 1.32 -12.03 -2.90
C ARG A 105 0.82 -10.88 -2.04
N ILE A 106 -0.21 -10.20 -2.51
CA ILE A 106 -0.68 -8.95 -1.91
C ILE A 106 -2.02 -9.15 -1.25
N THR A 107 -2.15 -8.62 -0.03
CA THR A 107 -3.39 -8.50 0.72
C THR A 107 -3.81 -7.03 0.78
N PRO A 108 -4.90 -6.63 0.11
CA PRO A 108 -5.36 -5.25 0.12
C PRO A 108 -6.33 -4.99 1.28
N TYR A 109 -6.18 -3.83 1.91
CA TYR A 109 -7.04 -3.34 2.97
C TYR A 109 -7.62 -1.95 2.66
N LEU A 110 -8.82 -1.70 3.15
CA LEU A 110 -9.40 -0.37 3.33
C LEU A 110 -9.44 -0.09 4.83
N VAL A 111 -8.98 1.07 5.25
CA VAL A 111 -9.20 1.59 6.59
C VAL A 111 -10.03 2.87 6.52
N ILE A 112 -11.12 2.93 7.29
CA ILE A 112 -12.02 4.08 7.36
C ILE A 112 -11.83 4.79 8.69
N ASP A 113 -11.72 6.12 8.62
CA ASP A 113 -11.54 7.02 9.75
C ASP A 113 -10.30 6.72 10.63
N PRO A 114 -9.12 6.44 10.03
CA PRO A 114 -7.90 6.44 10.81
C PRO A 114 -7.63 7.85 11.35
N VAL A 115 -6.91 7.93 12.46
CA VAL A 115 -6.54 9.18 13.10
C VAL A 115 -5.05 9.47 12.92
N ILE A 116 -4.67 10.73 12.97
CA ILE A 116 -3.25 11.12 12.93
C ILE A 116 -2.53 10.53 14.13
N CYS A 117 -1.40 9.86 13.88
CA CYS A 117 -0.46 9.40 14.88
C CYS A 117 0.54 10.52 15.18
N GLU A 118 0.62 10.98 16.45
CA GLU A 118 1.52 12.08 16.82
C GLU A 118 2.99 11.62 16.94
N ASP A 119 3.21 10.34 17.22
CA ASP A 119 4.53 9.72 17.34
C ASP A 119 4.57 8.46 16.46
N PRO A 120 4.60 8.63 15.12
CA PRO A 120 4.58 7.52 14.17
C PRO A 120 5.90 6.74 14.21
N ARG A 121 5.86 5.52 13.76
CA ARG A 121 7.07 4.74 13.49
C ARG A 121 7.94 5.45 12.47
N GLU A 122 9.25 5.23 12.56
CA GLU A 122 10.20 5.75 11.57
C GLU A 122 10.09 4.97 10.26
N LEU A 123 10.16 5.68 9.13
CA LEU A 123 10.33 5.09 7.80
C LEU A 123 11.64 4.29 7.72
N ASP A 124 11.66 3.28 6.90
CA ASP A 124 12.90 2.60 6.54
C ASP A 124 13.88 3.59 5.88
N ALA A 125 15.17 3.48 6.20
CA ALA A 125 16.19 4.47 5.83
C ALA A 125 16.38 4.65 4.30
N GLU A 126 15.81 3.78 3.50
CA GLU A 126 15.89 3.79 2.04
C GLU A 126 14.64 4.40 1.38
N GLU A 127 13.62 4.76 2.17
CA GLU A 127 12.35 5.26 1.69
C GLU A 127 12.25 6.78 1.76
N GLU A 128 11.85 7.39 0.65
CA GLU A 128 11.55 8.82 0.55
C GLU A 128 10.10 8.98 0.06
N ILE A 129 9.18 9.17 1.01
CA ILE A 129 7.74 9.16 0.78
C ILE A 129 7.14 10.54 1.06
N GLU A 130 6.37 11.07 0.11
CA GLU A 130 5.54 12.26 0.29
C GLU A 130 4.10 11.83 0.63
N ILE A 131 3.60 12.23 1.79
CA ILE A 131 2.21 11.96 2.20
C ILE A 131 1.28 13.01 1.60
N VAL A 132 0.27 12.58 0.83
CA VAL A 132 -0.72 13.46 0.23
C VAL A 132 -2.10 13.15 0.82
N ARG A 133 -2.65 14.08 1.59
CA ARG A 133 -3.96 13.96 2.23
C ARG A 133 -5.03 14.74 1.46
N GLY A 134 -6.28 14.36 1.63
CA GLY A 134 -7.41 15.10 1.08
C GLY A 134 -7.67 14.82 -0.40
N VAL A 135 -7.23 13.67 -0.93
CA VAL A 135 -7.40 13.28 -2.31
C VAL A 135 -8.80 12.71 -2.52
N ARG A 136 -9.59 13.31 -3.42
CA ARG A 136 -10.95 12.87 -3.72
C ARG A 136 -10.97 11.60 -4.58
N ALA A 137 -12.08 10.87 -4.54
CA ALA A 137 -12.25 9.64 -5.32
C ALA A 137 -12.12 9.86 -6.84
N ASP A 138 -12.60 10.99 -7.37
CA ASP A 138 -12.45 11.34 -8.78
C ASP A 138 -11.00 11.64 -9.17
N GLU A 139 -10.23 12.31 -8.30
CA GLU A 139 -8.81 12.57 -8.51
C GLU A 139 -8.00 11.26 -8.53
N ILE A 140 -8.32 10.30 -7.65
CA ILE A 140 -7.70 8.97 -7.68
C ILE A 140 -7.99 8.27 -9.02
N LEU A 141 -9.24 8.29 -9.48
CA LEU A 141 -9.60 7.68 -10.77
C LEU A 141 -8.88 8.35 -11.94
N ASP A 142 -8.67 9.67 -11.88
CA ASP A 142 -7.92 10.41 -12.90
C ASP A 142 -6.43 10.03 -12.87
N MET A 143 -5.82 9.88 -11.69
CA MET A 143 -4.45 9.37 -11.56
C MET A 143 -4.31 7.95 -12.14
N VAL A 144 -5.28 7.06 -11.86
CA VAL A 144 -5.29 5.69 -12.41
C VAL A 144 -5.37 5.72 -13.94
N ARG A 145 -6.27 6.53 -14.52
CA ARG A 145 -6.45 6.66 -15.98
C ARG A 145 -5.24 7.34 -16.65
N GLY A 146 -4.64 8.32 -15.96
CA GLY A 146 -3.48 9.06 -16.44
C GLY A 146 -2.16 8.28 -16.39
N GLY A 147 -2.13 7.16 -15.66
CA GLY A 147 -0.91 6.39 -15.43
C GLY A 147 0.04 7.07 -14.43
N ASP A 148 -0.52 7.89 -13.54
CA ASP A 148 0.19 8.62 -12.49
C ASP A 148 0.13 7.89 -11.13
N MET A 149 -0.43 6.68 -11.10
CA MET A 149 -0.45 5.78 -9.95
C MET A 149 0.21 4.45 -10.33
N ASN A 150 0.97 3.85 -9.40
CA ASN A 150 1.54 2.53 -9.63
C ASN A 150 0.45 1.45 -9.76
N LEU A 151 0.75 0.34 -10.44
CA LEU A 151 -0.25 -0.67 -10.79
C LEU A 151 -0.95 -1.28 -9.55
N VAL A 152 -0.19 -1.57 -8.50
CA VAL A 152 -0.73 -2.20 -7.28
C VAL A 152 -1.62 -1.21 -6.54
N GLY A 153 -1.18 0.04 -6.42
CA GLY A 153 -1.97 1.14 -5.86
C GLY A 153 -3.25 1.40 -6.65
N ALA A 154 -3.17 1.43 -7.98
CA ALA A 154 -4.33 1.60 -8.86
C ALA A 154 -5.37 0.47 -8.66
N TRP A 155 -4.91 -0.78 -8.65
CA TRP A 155 -5.79 -1.94 -8.42
C TRP A 155 -6.45 -1.90 -7.04
N ALA A 156 -5.68 -1.67 -5.99
CA ALA A 156 -6.21 -1.61 -4.62
C ALA A 156 -7.17 -0.43 -4.43
N SER A 157 -6.88 0.72 -5.06
CA SER A 157 -7.79 1.89 -5.05
C SER A 157 -9.14 1.59 -5.70
N LEU A 158 -9.15 0.87 -6.84
CA LEU A 158 -10.41 0.50 -7.49
C LEU A 158 -11.25 -0.44 -6.61
N LEU A 159 -10.64 -1.42 -5.95
CA LEU A 159 -11.33 -2.28 -4.98
C LEU A 159 -11.86 -1.49 -3.78
N ALA A 160 -11.04 -0.58 -3.24
CA ALA A 160 -11.45 0.26 -2.12
C ALA A 160 -12.63 1.18 -2.48
N LEU A 161 -12.59 1.82 -3.64
CA LEU A 161 -13.70 2.65 -4.12
C LEU A 161 -14.97 1.85 -4.37
N GLN A 162 -14.87 0.61 -4.86
CA GLN A 162 -16.01 -0.29 -4.96
C GLN A 162 -16.57 -0.60 -3.56
N LYS A 163 -15.71 -0.94 -2.59
CA LYS A 163 -16.12 -1.21 -1.22
C LYS A 163 -16.78 -0.01 -0.55
N LEU A 164 -16.23 1.19 -0.77
CA LEU A 164 -16.82 2.44 -0.27
C LEU A 164 -18.20 2.71 -0.85
N ARG A 165 -18.47 2.37 -2.13
CA ARG A 165 -19.82 2.43 -2.72
C ARG A 165 -20.78 1.45 -2.05
N GLU A 166 -20.36 0.22 -1.78
CA GLU A 166 -21.17 -0.76 -1.07
C GLU A 166 -21.54 -0.28 0.34
N LEU A 167 -20.66 0.47 0.98
CA LEU A 167 -20.86 1.05 2.30
C LEU A 167 -21.62 2.40 2.28
N GLY A 168 -21.90 2.95 1.09
CA GLY A 168 -22.57 4.26 0.93
C GLY A 168 -21.68 5.47 1.23
N GLU A 169 -20.36 5.28 1.22
CA GLU A 169 -19.38 6.34 1.50
C GLU A 169 -19.09 7.22 0.27
N VAL A 170 -19.20 6.66 -0.92
CA VAL A 170 -19.05 7.34 -2.21
C VAL A 170 -20.18 6.94 -3.16
N GLU A 171 -20.45 7.81 -4.19
CA GLU A 171 -21.45 7.57 -5.24
C GLU A 171 -21.00 6.55 -6.30
#